data_d2ec509ffcb46d69908f539dd2002558
#
_entry.id   d2ec509ffcb46d69908f539dd2002558
#
_cell.length_a   1.000
_cell.length_b   1.000
_cell.length_c   1.000
_cell.angle_alpha   90.00
_cell.angle_beta   90.00
_cell.angle_gamma   90.00
#
_symmetry.space_group_name_H-M   'P 1'
#
loop_
_entity.id
_entity.type
_entity.pdbx_description
1 polymer ?
#
loop_
_entity_poly.entity_id
_entity_poly.type
_entity_poly.pdbx_seq_one_letter_code
_entity_poly.pdbx_strand_id
1 'polypeptide(L)'
;MKLFIDTAEITEIEQANSWGVLDGVTTNPSLLKKAVEARTKAGEALDIESYLERILTTVGAGKPVSLEVIGTTYEAMRSEALRLYERFNPVAENVVIKVPANPTLEPGSGDDADGLRTIAELSAQSIPVNVTLVMNPTQALLAAKAGATYVSPFAGRIDDFLRTSIGMSFEKGDYFPAEGMPRADGEGVLDYEGVVSGVDLVRKIAVIFDNFMIETEVLAASLRNPRQVAEVAEFGANVATVPFAVLRDLLRHPKTFEGMQKFVADVVPEYKAFFETGAAKKSAK
;
A
#
# COMPACT_ATOMS: atom_id res chain seq x y z
N MET A 1 11.39 -5.97 -3.83
CA MET A 1 10.07 -5.53 -3.29
C MET A 1 9.39 -4.67 -4.33
N LYS A 2 8.11 -4.97 -4.62
CA LYS A 2 7.27 -4.14 -5.51
C LYS A 2 6.82 -2.88 -4.78
N LEU A 3 6.69 -1.76 -5.50
CA LEU A 3 6.18 -0.50 -4.95
C LEU A 3 4.80 -0.19 -5.52
N PHE A 4 3.81 -0.19 -4.64
CA PHE A 4 2.46 0.27 -4.94
C PHE A 4 2.24 1.67 -4.37
N ILE A 5 1.29 2.40 -4.94
CA ILE A 5 0.84 3.67 -4.40
C ILE A 5 -0.54 3.52 -3.76
N ASP A 6 -0.70 4.09 -2.55
CA ASP A 6 -1.97 4.06 -1.81
C ASP A 6 -2.73 5.37 -2.06
N THR A 7 -3.47 5.42 -3.15
CA THR A 7 -4.20 6.62 -3.57
C THR A 7 -5.36 6.29 -4.53
N ALA A 8 -6.35 7.17 -4.58
CA ALA A 8 -7.36 7.22 -5.62
C ALA A 8 -7.20 8.45 -6.55
N GLU A 9 -6.18 9.28 -6.35
CA GLU A 9 -5.95 10.48 -7.15
C GLU A 9 -5.21 10.14 -8.45
N ILE A 10 -5.89 10.33 -9.59
CA ILE A 10 -5.36 9.97 -10.91
C ILE A 10 -4.04 10.69 -11.22
N THR A 11 -3.92 11.96 -10.85
CA THR A 11 -2.70 12.74 -11.08
C THR A 11 -1.48 12.20 -10.31
N GLU A 12 -1.69 11.66 -9.11
CA GLU A 12 -0.63 11.00 -8.34
C GLU A 12 -0.21 9.69 -9.00
N ILE A 13 -1.20 8.91 -9.52
CA ILE A 13 -0.95 7.67 -10.26
C ILE A 13 -0.17 7.96 -11.54
N GLU A 14 -0.60 8.96 -12.34
CA GLU A 14 0.08 9.39 -13.57
C GLU A 14 1.53 9.78 -13.30
N GLN A 15 1.78 10.55 -12.24
CA GLN A 15 3.14 10.94 -11.85
C GLN A 15 3.98 9.75 -11.44
N ALA A 16 3.50 8.90 -10.53
CA ALA A 16 4.22 7.71 -10.09
C ALA A 16 4.53 6.76 -11.26
N ASN A 17 3.56 6.59 -12.18
CA ASN A 17 3.73 5.77 -13.38
C ASN A 17 4.80 6.35 -14.31
N SER A 18 4.85 7.67 -14.46
CA SER A 18 5.87 8.36 -15.29
C SER A 18 7.30 8.20 -14.77
N TRP A 19 7.48 7.93 -13.47
CA TRP A 19 8.80 7.67 -12.88
C TRP A 19 9.32 6.26 -13.16
N GLY A 20 8.48 5.36 -13.68
CA GLY A 20 8.86 3.98 -13.98
C GLY A 20 9.06 3.08 -12.76
N VAL A 21 8.53 3.48 -11.60
CA VAL A 21 8.68 2.75 -10.33
C VAL A 21 7.38 2.15 -9.80
N LEU A 22 6.26 2.40 -10.49
CA LEU A 22 4.95 1.94 -10.04
C LEU A 22 4.69 0.50 -10.48
N ASP A 23 4.44 -0.39 -9.52
CA ASP A 23 4.10 -1.80 -9.74
C ASP A 23 2.61 -2.11 -9.50
N GLY A 24 1.84 -1.19 -8.90
CA GLY A 24 0.42 -1.35 -8.65
C GLY A 24 -0.18 -0.22 -7.82
N VAL A 25 -1.49 -0.31 -7.56
CA VAL A 25 -2.24 0.70 -6.80
C VAL A 25 -3.15 0.03 -5.80
N THR A 26 -3.20 0.56 -4.58
CA THR A 26 -4.24 0.23 -3.62
C THR A 26 -5.18 1.40 -3.44
N THR A 27 -6.48 1.11 -3.42
CA THR A 27 -7.51 2.07 -3.05
C THR A 27 -8.25 1.60 -1.79
N ASN A 28 -9.08 2.46 -1.25
CA ASN A 28 -10.04 2.12 -0.20
C ASN A 28 -11.16 3.17 -0.16
N PRO A 29 -12.28 2.91 0.55
CA PRO A 29 -13.41 3.84 0.58
C PRO A 29 -13.05 5.26 1.03
N SER A 30 -12.10 5.41 1.97
CA SER A 30 -11.67 6.73 2.45
C SER A 30 -10.89 7.53 1.40
N LEU A 31 -10.03 6.86 0.62
CA LEU A 31 -9.28 7.48 -0.48
C LEU A 31 -10.22 7.86 -1.63
N LEU A 32 -11.15 6.99 -2.01
CA LEU A 32 -12.15 7.30 -3.02
C LEU A 32 -13.03 8.48 -2.60
N LYS A 33 -13.50 8.50 -1.34
CA LYS A 33 -14.26 9.64 -0.80
C LYS A 33 -13.48 10.94 -0.92
N LYS A 34 -12.21 10.95 -0.53
CA LYS A 34 -11.32 12.12 -0.62
C LYS A 34 -11.16 12.62 -2.06
N ALA A 35 -10.95 11.71 -3.02
CA ALA A 35 -10.81 12.04 -4.43
C ALA A 35 -12.10 12.62 -5.02
N VAL A 36 -13.26 12.04 -4.67
CA VAL A 36 -14.59 12.54 -5.07
C VAL A 36 -14.85 13.94 -4.51
N GLU A 37 -14.59 14.14 -3.20
CA GLU A 37 -14.79 15.44 -2.55
C GLU A 37 -13.90 16.53 -3.16
N ALA A 38 -12.66 16.24 -3.49
CA ALA A 38 -11.74 17.17 -4.11
C ALA A 38 -12.26 17.65 -5.49
N ARG A 39 -12.77 16.74 -6.32
CA ARG A 39 -13.33 17.04 -7.64
C ARG A 39 -14.67 17.78 -7.58
N THR A 40 -15.53 17.36 -6.65
CA THR A 40 -16.81 18.06 -6.40
C THR A 40 -16.57 19.53 -6.01
N LYS A 41 -15.55 19.77 -5.15
CA LYS A 41 -15.14 21.14 -4.78
C LYS A 41 -14.58 21.93 -5.96
N ALA A 42 -13.98 21.27 -6.93
CA ALA A 42 -13.52 21.87 -8.18
C ALA A 42 -14.63 22.11 -9.21
N GLY A 43 -15.90 21.75 -8.89
CA GLY A 43 -17.06 21.90 -9.77
C GLY A 43 -17.17 20.83 -10.85
N GLU A 44 -16.43 19.72 -10.73
CA GLU A 44 -16.51 18.60 -11.66
C GLU A 44 -17.64 17.65 -11.27
N ALA A 45 -18.54 17.32 -12.20
CA ALA A 45 -19.47 16.21 -12.04
C ALA A 45 -18.71 14.90 -12.18
N LEU A 46 -18.68 14.10 -11.12
CA LEU A 46 -17.96 12.84 -11.10
C LEU A 46 -18.93 11.65 -11.21
N ASP A 47 -18.80 10.88 -12.28
CA ASP A 47 -19.35 9.53 -12.36
C ASP A 47 -18.32 8.54 -11.78
N ILE A 48 -18.68 7.86 -10.71
CA ILE A 48 -17.76 6.97 -9.98
C ILE A 48 -17.31 5.77 -10.83
N GLU A 49 -18.17 5.23 -11.68
CA GLU A 49 -17.81 4.11 -12.54
C GLU A 49 -16.74 4.53 -13.56
N SER A 50 -16.99 5.62 -14.29
CA SER A 50 -16.01 6.19 -15.25
C SER A 50 -14.71 6.60 -14.55
N TYR A 51 -14.78 7.02 -13.28
CA TYR A 51 -13.59 7.36 -12.52
C TYR A 51 -12.74 6.13 -12.18
N LEU A 52 -13.36 5.05 -11.75
CA LEU A 52 -12.68 3.77 -11.50
C LEU A 52 -12.08 3.20 -12.79
N GLU A 53 -12.81 3.22 -13.92
CA GLU A 53 -12.28 2.82 -15.23
C GLU A 53 -11.04 3.64 -15.61
N ARG A 54 -11.05 4.93 -15.35
CA ARG A 54 -9.91 5.79 -15.62
C ARG A 54 -8.71 5.46 -14.71
N ILE A 55 -8.91 5.14 -13.43
CA ILE A 55 -7.83 4.65 -12.55
C ILE A 55 -7.21 3.39 -13.15
N LEU A 56 -8.03 2.37 -13.49
CA LEU A 56 -7.56 1.10 -14.03
C LEU A 56 -6.76 1.27 -15.32
N THR A 57 -7.28 2.09 -16.24
CA THR A 57 -6.64 2.38 -17.52
C THR A 57 -5.32 3.15 -17.34
N THR A 58 -5.27 4.11 -16.41
CA THR A 58 -4.08 4.91 -16.12
C THR A 58 -2.95 4.05 -15.53
N VAL A 59 -3.30 3.10 -14.68
CA VAL A 59 -2.35 2.12 -14.11
C VAL A 59 -1.85 1.19 -15.20
N GLY A 60 -2.75 0.70 -16.06
CA GLY A 60 -2.45 -0.16 -17.20
C GLY A 60 -2.44 -1.65 -16.86
N ALA A 61 -2.50 -2.46 -17.90
CA ALA A 61 -2.50 -3.92 -17.80
C ALA A 61 -1.23 -4.44 -17.09
N GLY A 62 -1.39 -5.51 -16.32
CA GLY A 62 -0.29 -6.19 -15.62
C GLY A 62 0.14 -5.54 -14.31
N LYS A 63 -0.40 -4.36 -13.96
CA LYS A 63 -0.17 -3.73 -12.64
C LYS A 63 -1.46 -3.76 -11.84
N PRO A 64 -1.53 -4.51 -10.73
CA PRO A 64 -2.76 -4.72 -9.98
C PRO A 64 -3.30 -3.42 -9.35
N VAL A 65 -4.64 -3.32 -9.34
CA VAL A 65 -5.39 -2.26 -8.67
C VAL A 65 -6.36 -2.89 -7.68
N SER A 66 -6.19 -2.61 -6.39
CA SER A 66 -7.07 -3.14 -5.34
C SER A 66 -8.33 -2.29 -5.20
N LEU A 67 -9.51 -2.90 -5.40
CA LEU A 67 -10.84 -2.32 -5.18
C LEU A 67 -11.50 -3.00 -3.97
N GLU A 68 -11.90 -2.25 -2.96
CA GLU A 68 -12.35 -2.75 -1.67
C GLU A 68 -13.88 -2.89 -1.60
N VAL A 69 -14.36 -4.06 -1.13
CA VAL A 69 -15.75 -4.28 -0.77
C VAL A 69 -16.09 -3.53 0.52
N ILE A 70 -17.38 -3.21 0.72
CA ILE A 70 -17.89 -2.49 1.90
C ILE A 70 -18.87 -3.30 2.75
N GLY A 71 -19.29 -4.46 2.25
CA GLY A 71 -20.17 -5.37 2.97
C GLY A 71 -19.54 -5.91 4.25
N THR A 72 -20.38 -6.23 5.22
CA THR A 72 -19.99 -6.75 6.55
C THR A 72 -20.46 -8.18 6.79
N THR A 73 -21.05 -8.82 5.79
CA THR A 73 -21.46 -10.24 5.80
C THR A 73 -20.87 -10.94 4.58
N TYR A 74 -20.75 -12.26 4.67
CA TYR A 74 -20.28 -13.09 3.55
C TYR A 74 -21.08 -12.82 2.26
N GLU A 75 -22.42 -12.85 2.33
CA GLU A 75 -23.27 -12.68 1.15
C GLU A 75 -23.11 -11.29 0.52
N ALA A 76 -23.01 -10.24 1.35
CA ALA A 76 -22.82 -8.88 0.88
C ALA A 76 -21.46 -8.73 0.21
N MET A 77 -20.37 -9.12 0.89
CA MET A 77 -19.00 -9.04 0.35
C MET A 77 -18.84 -9.85 -0.93
N ARG A 78 -19.39 -11.06 -0.97
CA ARG A 78 -19.37 -11.91 -2.15
C ARG A 78 -20.08 -11.24 -3.35
N SER A 79 -21.28 -10.75 -3.14
CA SER A 79 -22.06 -10.09 -4.19
C SER A 79 -21.36 -8.85 -4.72
N GLU A 80 -20.79 -8.03 -3.84
CA GLU A 80 -20.03 -6.84 -4.20
C GLU A 80 -18.75 -7.20 -4.95
N ALA A 81 -18.00 -8.18 -4.46
CA ALA A 81 -16.75 -8.64 -5.07
C ALA A 81 -16.95 -9.11 -6.51
N LEU A 82 -17.94 -9.97 -6.74
CA LEU A 82 -18.27 -10.47 -8.08
C LEU A 82 -18.68 -9.33 -9.00
N ARG A 83 -19.54 -8.41 -8.54
CA ARG A 83 -19.95 -7.24 -9.32
C ARG A 83 -18.77 -6.33 -9.67
N LEU A 84 -17.89 -6.04 -8.72
CA LEU A 84 -16.69 -5.23 -8.96
C LEU A 84 -15.78 -5.91 -9.99
N TYR A 85 -15.53 -7.20 -9.83
CA TYR A 85 -14.65 -7.93 -10.73
C TYR A 85 -15.21 -8.06 -12.13
N GLU A 86 -16.47 -8.51 -12.28
CA GLU A 86 -17.15 -8.65 -13.57
C GLU A 86 -17.27 -7.31 -14.29
N ARG A 87 -17.52 -6.22 -13.57
CA ARG A 87 -17.70 -4.89 -14.18
C ARG A 87 -16.38 -4.25 -14.59
N PHE A 88 -15.35 -4.36 -13.76
CA PHE A 88 -14.14 -3.55 -13.90
C PHE A 88 -12.91 -4.32 -14.42
N ASN A 89 -12.80 -5.63 -14.17
CA ASN A 89 -11.63 -6.37 -14.66
C ASN A 89 -11.48 -6.34 -16.19
N PRO A 90 -12.55 -6.39 -17.01
CA PRO A 90 -12.42 -6.29 -18.46
C PRO A 90 -11.82 -4.98 -19.00
N VAL A 91 -11.74 -3.92 -18.15
CA VAL A 91 -11.18 -2.62 -18.55
C VAL A 91 -9.67 -2.69 -18.81
N ALA A 92 -8.93 -3.38 -17.95
CA ALA A 92 -7.47 -3.46 -18.05
C ALA A 92 -6.88 -4.79 -17.51
N GLU A 93 -7.73 -5.76 -17.17
CA GLU A 93 -7.35 -7.08 -16.64
C GLU A 93 -6.42 -6.99 -15.41
N ASN A 94 -6.67 -6.00 -14.54
CA ASN A 94 -5.79 -5.68 -13.43
C ASN A 94 -6.49 -5.51 -12.06
N VAL A 95 -7.77 -5.90 -11.96
CA VAL A 95 -8.53 -5.77 -10.71
C VAL A 95 -8.14 -6.85 -9.71
N VAL A 96 -7.85 -6.43 -8.49
CA VAL A 96 -7.72 -7.28 -7.30
C VAL A 96 -8.82 -6.88 -6.31
N ILE A 97 -9.59 -7.84 -5.84
CA ILE A 97 -10.66 -7.56 -4.86
C ILE A 97 -10.06 -7.45 -3.46
N LYS A 98 -10.34 -6.36 -2.76
CA LYS A 98 -9.85 -6.13 -1.41
C LYS A 98 -10.94 -6.46 -0.39
N VAL A 99 -10.65 -7.41 0.53
CA VAL A 99 -11.57 -7.99 1.49
C VAL A 99 -11.00 -7.87 2.90
N PRO A 100 -11.75 -7.42 3.93
CA PRO A 100 -11.25 -7.37 5.30
C PRO A 100 -11.02 -8.79 5.87
N ALA A 101 -9.98 -8.93 6.68
CA ALA A 101 -9.67 -10.20 7.37
C ALA A 101 -10.82 -10.65 8.27
N ASN A 102 -11.42 -9.70 8.99
CA ASN A 102 -12.64 -9.87 9.79
C ASN A 102 -13.56 -8.67 9.48
N PRO A 103 -14.79 -8.90 8.98
CA PRO A 103 -15.70 -7.83 8.58
C PRO A 103 -16.60 -7.31 9.70
N THR A 104 -16.55 -7.90 10.92
CA THR A 104 -17.45 -7.53 12.02
C THR A 104 -17.18 -6.10 12.51
N LEU A 105 -18.26 -5.36 12.79
CA LEU A 105 -18.15 -3.97 13.25
C LEU A 105 -17.89 -3.87 14.76
N GLU A 106 -18.36 -4.85 15.50
CA GLU A 106 -18.18 -4.97 16.95
C GLU A 106 -17.97 -6.44 17.33
N PRO A 107 -17.24 -6.75 18.39
CA PRO A 107 -17.05 -8.13 18.83
C PRO A 107 -18.40 -8.85 19.04
N GLY A 108 -18.60 -9.96 18.35
CA GLY A 108 -19.84 -10.76 18.41
C GLY A 108 -21.03 -10.21 17.61
N SER A 109 -20.85 -9.15 16.81
CA SER A 109 -21.94 -8.58 15.99
C SER A 109 -22.19 -9.30 14.66
N GLY A 110 -21.38 -10.30 14.31
CA GLY A 110 -21.47 -11.05 13.06
C GLY A 110 -20.68 -12.35 13.12
N ASP A 111 -20.38 -12.94 11.97
CA ASP A 111 -19.48 -14.08 11.87
C ASP A 111 -18.07 -13.62 11.50
N ASP A 112 -17.13 -13.78 12.43
CA ASP A 112 -15.72 -13.42 12.24
C ASP A 112 -15.07 -14.14 11.05
N ALA A 113 -15.63 -15.26 10.61
CA ALA A 113 -15.15 -16.06 9.49
C ALA A 113 -15.68 -15.61 8.12
N ASP A 114 -16.60 -14.66 8.06
CA ASP A 114 -17.21 -14.24 6.78
C ASP A 114 -16.18 -13.66 5.79
N GLY A 115 -15.14 -12.99 6.29
CA GLY A 115 -14.01 -12.56 5.47
C GLY A 115 -13.28 -13.76 4.85
N LEU A 116 -12.95 -14.77 5.64
CA LEU A 116 -12.26 -15.98 5.18
C LEU A 116 -13.09 -16.79 4.17
N ARG A 117 -14.41 -16.91 4.39
CA ARG A 117 -15.33 -17.57 3.43
C ARG A 117 -15.34 -16.84 2.09
N THR A 118 -15.41 -15.51 2.13
CA THR A 118 -15.37 -14.66 0.92
C THR A 118 -14.07 -14.86 0.17
N ILE A 119 -12.92 -14.83 0.86
CA ILE A 119 -11.59 -15.06 0.27
C ILE A 119 -11.54 -16.42 -0.41
N ALA A 120 -11.96 -17.49 0.29
CA ALA A 120 -11.92 -18.86 -0.23
C ALA A 120 -12.76 -19.02 -1.50
N GLU A 121 -13.95 -18.43 -1.53
CA GLU A 121 -14.82 -18.50 -2.70
C GLU A 121 -14.26 -17.73 -3.90
N LEU A 122 -13.74 -16.52 -3.69
CA LEU A 122 -13.14 -15.73 -4.78
C LEU A 122 -11.88 -16.42 -5.33
N SER A 123 -11.04 -16.94 -4.44
CA SER A 123 -9.85 -17.71 -4.84
C SER A 123 -10.20 -18.96 -5.66
N ALA A 124 -11.25 -19.70 -5.28
CA ALA A 124 -11.72 -20.86 -6.04
C ALA A 124 -12.20 -20.49 -7.47
N GLN A 125 -12.59 -19.24 -7.68
CA GLN A 125 -12.96 -18.69 -9.00
C GLN A 125 -11.78 -18.00 -9.70
N SER A 126 -10.54 -18.13 -9.19
CA SER A 126 -9.34 -17.47 -9.71
C SER A 126 -9.42 -15.94 -9.71
N ILE A 127 -10.24 -15.36 -8.83
CA ILE A 127 -10.30 -13.92 -8.61
C ILE A 127 -9.24 -13.56 -7.57
N PRO A 128 -8.26 -12.69 -7.91
CA PRO A 128 -7.20 -12.33 -6.98
C PRO A 128 -7.72 -11.49 -5.81
N VAL A 129 -7.29 -11.83 -4.60
CA VAL A 129 -7.76 -11.18 -3.36
C VAL A 129 -6.60 -10.55 -2.60
N ASN A 130 -6.79 -9.29 -2.18
CA ASN A 130 -5.94 -8.58 -1.24
C ASN A 130 -6.66 -8.48 0.12
N VAL A 131 -6.16 -9.19 1.13
CA VAL A 131 -6.80 -9.20 2.46
C VAL A 131 -6.33 -8.00 3.27
N THR A 132 -7.27 -7.11 3.60
CA THR A 132 -7.00 -5.85 4.31
C THR A 132 -7.29 -5.94 5.81
N LEU A 133 -6.85 -4.91 6.54
CA LEU A 133 -7.01 -4.80 7.99
C LEU A 133 -6.39 -5.97 8.76
N VAL A 134 -5.26 -6.47 8.27
CA VAL A 134 -4.48 -7.49 8.97
C VAL A 134 -3.69 -6.81 10.09
N MET A 135 -3.97 -7.19 11.35
CA MET A 135 -3.40 -6.57 12.55
C MET A 135 -2.55 -7.54 13.38
N ASN A 136 -2.59 -8.84 13.08
CA ASN A 136 -1.72 -9.84 13.71
C ASN A 136 -1.29 -10.92 12.71
N PRO A 137 -0.22 -11.69 13.03
CA PRO A 137 0.30 -12.72 12.11
C PRO A 137 -0.67 -13.88 11.85
N THR A 138 -1.55 -14.18 12.79
CA THR A 138 -2.50 -15.30 12.65
C THR A 138 -3.61 -14.98 11.67
N GLN A 139 -4.07 -13.71 11.60
CA GLN A 139 -4.99 -13.26 10.55
C GLN A 139 -4.36 -13.44 9.16
N ALA A 140 -3.08 -13.07 8.99
CA ALA A 140 -2.36 -13.26 7.72
C ALA A 140 -2.28 -14.74 7.33
N LEU A 141 -1.96 -15.61 8.30
CA LEU A 141 -1.86 -17.06 8.08
C LEU A 141 -3.21 -17.66 7.65
N LEU A 142 -4.30 -17.29 8.33
CA LEU A 142 -5.65 -17.75 7.96
C LEU A 142 -6.07 -17.26 6.58
N ALA A 143 -5.78 -15.97 6.25
CA ALA A 143 -6.05 -15.41 4.94
C ALA A 143 -5.28 -16.14 3.82
N ALA A 144 -4.00 -16.43 4.04
CA ALA A 144 -3.20 -17.21 3.10
C ALA A 144 -3.75 -18.62 2.91
N LYS A 145 -4.17 -19.30 3.99
CA LYS A 145 -4.82 -20.62 3.93
C LYS A 145 -6.14 -20.60 3.17
N ALA A 146 -6.87 -19.47 3.21
CA ALA A 146 -8.08 -19.26 2.43
C ALA A 146 -7.82 -18.94 0.94
N GLY A 147 -6.55 -18.76 0.52
CA GLY A 147 -6.16 -18.56 -0.87
C GLY A 147 -5.97 -17.09 -1.25
N ALA A 148 -5.69 -16.20 -0.31
CA ALA A 148 -5.37 -14.80 -0.59
C ALA A 148 -4.16 -14.67 -1.51
N THR A 149 -4.22 -13.74 -2.48
CA THR A 149 -3.08 -13.35 -3.31
C THR A 149 -2.13 -12.44 -2.55
N TYR A 150 -2.70 -11.49 -1.80
CA TYR A 150 -1.99 -10.56 -0.93
C TYR A 150 -2.60 -10.55 0.47
N VAL A 151 -1.75 -10.33 1.48
CA VAL A 151 -2.18 -9.91 2.82
C VAL A 151 -1.60 -8.54 3.12
N SER A 152 -2.43 -7.63 3.62
CA SER A 152 -2.04 -6.25 3.90
C SER A 152 -1.96 -5.99 5.41
N PRO A 153 -0.81 -6.26 6.08
CA PRO A 153 -0.57 -5.82 7.45
C PRO A 153 -0.47 -4.29 7.54
N PHE A 154 -1.21 -3.71 8.49
CA PHE A 154 -1.33 -2.26 8.66
C PHE A 154 -0.31 -1.73 9.67
N ALA A 155 0.95 -1.58 9.25
CA ALA A 155 2.06 -1.18 10.11
C ALA A 155 1.77 0.10 10.91
N GLY A 156 1.42 1.20 10.27
CA GLY A 156 1.19 2.46 10.97
C GLY A 156 0.00 2.44 11.93
N ARG A 157 -1.02 1.57 11.72
CA ARG A 157 -2.11 1.43 12.69
C ARG A 157 -1.70 0.66 13.94
N ILE A 158 -0.80 -0.29 13.82
CA ILE A 158 -0.20 -0.98 14.97
C ILE A 158 0.63 0.01 15.80
N ASP A 159 1.44 0.84 15.13
CA ASP A 159 2.21 1.88 15.82
C ASP A 159 1.31 2.87 16.57
N ASP A 160 0.21 3.30 15.95
CA ASP A 160 -0.78 4.17 16.60
C ASP A 160 -1.43 3.49 17.81
N PHE A 161 -1.80 2.23 17.67
CA PHE A 161 -2.42 1.45 18.74
C PHE A 161 -1.48 1.33 19.95
N LEU A 162 -0.20 0.98 19.72
CA LEU A 162 0.79 0.88 20.77
C LEU A 162 1.03 2.23 21.47
N ARG A 163 1.17 3.34 20.73
CA ARG A 163 1.30 4.67 21.29
C ARG A 163 0.08 5.07 22.15
N THR A 164 -1.10 4.81 21.60
CA THR A 164 -2.36 5.15 22.29
C THR A 164 -2.53 4.36 23.58
N SER A 165 -2.09 3.10 23.63
CA SER A 165 -2.21 2.24 24.80
C SER A 165 -1.44 2.77 26.03
N ILE A 166 -0.41 3.60 25.80
CA ILE A 166 0.39 4.25 26.85
C ILE A 166 0.12 5.76 26.98
N GLY A 167 -0.93 6.27 26.31
CA GLY A 167 -1.30 7.69 26.36
C GLY A 167 -0.31 8.64 25.69
N MET A 168 0.52 8.17 24.74
CA MET A 168 1.48 9.00 24.03
C MET A 168 0.77 9.88 22.99
N SER A 169 1.13 11.17 22.96
CA SER A 169 0.77 12.07 21.85
C SER A 169 1.75 11.89 20.68
N PHE A 170 1.24 11.89 19.45
CA PHE A 170 2.04 11.70 18.25
C PHE A 170 1.36 12.29 17.01
N GLU A 171 2.16 12.59 16.01
CA GLU A 171 1.69 12.89 14.65
C GLU A 171 1.74 11.63 13.79
N LYS A 172 0.85 11.53 12.78
CA LYS A 172 0.78 10.33 11.93
C LYS A 172 2.07 9.97 11.19
N GLY A 173 2.93 10.95 10.93
CA GLY A 173 4.21 10.78 10.25
C GLY A 173 5.35 10.38 11.18
N ASP A 174 5.14 10.43 12.50
CA ASP A 174 6.19 10.14 13.48
C ASP A 174 6.67 8.70 13.36
N TYR A 175 7.99 8.56 13.37
CA TYR A 175 8.61 7.24 13.34
C TYR A 175 8.36 6.49 14.65
N PHE A 176 8.02 5.22 14.55
CA PHE A 176 7.95 4.28 15.66
C PHE A 176 9.08 3.24 15.49
N PRO A 177 9.92 2.99 16.53
CA PRO A 177 11.05 2.08 16.41
C PRO A 177 10.62 0.66 16.02
N ALA A 178 11.30 0.07 15.03
CA ALA A 178 11.02 -1.29 14.57
C ALA A 178 11.18 -2.33 15.69
N GLU A 179 12.15 -2.12 16.56
CA GLU A 179 12.44 -2.91 17.76
C GLU A 179 11.46 -2.68 18.93
N GLY A 180 10.50 -1.76 18.75
CA GLY A 180 9.54 -1.37 19.76
C GLY A 180 10.06 -0.32 20.74
N MET A 181 9.23 0.07 21.70
CA MET A 181 9.55 1.04 22.74
C MET A 181 9.69 0.35 24.10
N PRO A 182 10.62 0.79 24.97
CA PRO A 182 10.70 0.30 26.34
C PRO A 182 9.38 0.52 27.08
N ARG A 183 9.00 -0.41 27.94
CA ARG A 183 7.87 -0.24 28.87
C ARG A 183 8.21 0.79 29.93
N ALA A 184 7.20 1.45 30.46
CA ALA A 184 7.39 2.48 31.50
C ALA A 184 7.97 1.94 32.82
N ASP A 185 7.74 0.64 33.10
CA ASP A 185 8.31 -0.06 34.25
C ASP A 185 9.79 -0.47 34.06
N GLY A 186 10.33 -0.28 32.84
CA GLY A 186 11.70 -0.68 32.51
C GLY A 186 11.88 -2.19 32.26
N GLU A 187 10.82 -2.97 32.35
CA GLU A 187 10.86 -4.43 32.17
C GLU A 187 10.37 -4.84 30.78
N GLY A 188 11.28 -4.81 29.79
CA GLY A 188 11.02 -5.27 28.44
C GLY A 188 10.49 -4.19 27.50
N VAL A 189 9.87 -4.64 26.41
CA VAL A 189 9.37 -3.80 25.32
C VAL A 189 7.84 -3.81 25.33
N LEU A 190 7.25 -2.66 24.99
CA LEU A 190 5.81 -2.55 24.79
C LEU A 190 5.39 -3.45 23.63
N ASP A 191 4.43 -4.31 23.86
CA ASP A 191 3.91 -5.22 22.86
C ASP A 191 2.39 -5.44 22.99
N TYR A 192 1.81 -5.94 21.93
CA TYR A 192 0.47 -6.51 21.96
C TYR A 192 0.50 -7.88 21.25
N GLU A 193 0.21 -8.94 22.00
CA GLU A 193 0.27 -10.34 21.49
C GLU A 193 1.63 -10.66 20.84
N GLY A 194 2.72 -10.14 21.44
CA GLY A 194 4.07 -10.34 20.96
C GLY A 194 4.48 -9.49 19.76
N VAL A 195 3.65 -8.57 19.28
CA VAL A 195 3.97 -7.60 18.23
C VAL A 195 4.42 -6.29 18.88
N VAL A 196 5.66 -5.87 18.62
CA VAL A 196 6.29 -4.71 19.28
C VAL A 196 6.26 -3.44 18.42
N SER A 197 5.95 -3.55 17.12
CA SER A 197 5.79 -2.43 16.19
C SER A 197 5.04 -2.88 14.94
N GLY A 198 4.58 -1.91 14.14
CA GLY A 198 3.98 -2.22 12.83
C GLY A 198 4.97 -2.85 11.85
N VAL A 199 6.25 -2.45 11.90
CA VAL A 199 7.30 -3.08 11.09
C VAL A 199 7.58 -4.51 11.57
N ASP A 200 7.55 -4.76 12.89
CA ASP A 200 7.68 -6.11 13.45
C ASP A 200 6.51 -7.02 13.06
N LEU A 201 5.27 -6.49 12.96
CA LEU A 201 4.13 -7.23 12.41
C LEU A 201 4.44 -7.74 11.00
N VAL A 202 4.92 -6.85 10.11
CA VAL A 202 5.28 -7.22 8.73
C VAL A 202 6.39 -8.28 8.72
N ARG A 203 7.44 -8.08 9.51
CA ARG A 203 8.55 -9.02 9.66
C ARG A 203 8.08 -10.40 10.09
N LYS A 204 7.24 -10.50 11.13
CA LYS A 204 6.72 -11.78 11.62
C LYS A 204 5.91 -12.52 10.57
N ILE A 205 5.08 -11.82 9.82
CA ILE A 205 4.30 -12.42 8.73
C ILE A 205 5.24 -12.93 7.63
N ALA A 206 6.20 -12.11 7.20
CA ALA A 206 7.18 -12.49 6.17
C ALA A 206 7.98 -13.73 6.58
N VAL A 207 8.46 -13.79 7.83
CA VAL A 207 9.18 -14.96 8.37
C VAL A 207 8.29 -16.22 8.40
N ILE A 208 7.02 -16.11 8.79
CA ILE A 208 6.08 -17.23 8.78
C ILE A 208 5.87 -17.73 7.36
N PHE A 209 5.66 -16.81 6.41
CA PHE A 209 5.41 -17.18 5.01
C PHE A 209 6.63 -17.83 4.36
N ASP A 210 7.82 -17.33 4.64
CA ASP A 210 9.07 -17.92 4.17
C ASP A 210 9.30 -19.34 4.75
N ASN A 211 9.12 -19.51 6.07
CA ASN A 211 9.29 -20.81 6.75
C ASN A 211 8.40 -21.92 6.18
N PHE A 212 7.24 -21.58 5.68
CA PHE A 212 6.27 -22.56 5.14
C PHE A 212 6.09 -22.46 3.62
N MET A 213 6.94 -21.69 2.93
CA MET A 213 6.87 -21.46 1.48
C MET A 213 5.46 -21.07 1.02
N ILE A 214 4.83 -20.15 1.76
CA ILE A 214 3.50 -19.64 1.43
C ILE A 214 3.63 -18.65 0.26
N GLU A 215 2.90 -18.88 -0.83
CA GLU A 215 2.97 -18.06 -2.06
C GLU A 215 2.25 -16.71 -1.95
N THR A 216 1.35 -16.55 -0.94
CA THR A 216 0.67 -15.28 -0.68
C THR A 216 1.69 -14.16 -0.41
N GLU A 217 1.61 -13.07 -1.14
CA GLU A 217 2.53 -11.94 -1.00
C GLU A 217 2.17 -11.05 0.21
N VAL A 218 3.19 -10.68 0.99
CA VAL A 218 3.06 -9.72 2.09
C VAL A 218 3.12 -8.30 1.53
N LEU A 219 1.99 -7.60 1.58
CA LEU A 219 1.82 -6.22 1.11
C LEU A 219 1.79 -5.29 2.33
N ALA A 220 2.94 -4.75 2.72
CA ALA A 220 3.03 -3.80 3.82
C ALA A 220 2.21 -2.55 3.53
N ALA A 221 1.23 -2.24 4.39
CA ALA A 221 0.29 -1.15 4.22
C ALA A 221 0.33 -0.15 5.39
N SER A 222 -0.32 1.00 5.20
CA SER A 222 -0.34 2.07 6.22
C SER A 222 1.06 2.59 6.57
N LEU A 223 2.00 2.55 5.63
CA LEU A 223 3.34 3.10 5.76
C LEU A 223 3.31 4.63 5.68
N ARG A 224 4.08 5.31 6.51
CA ARG A 224 3.93 6.76 6.73
C ARG A 224 5.19 7.56 6.51
N ASN A 225 6.35 6.91 6.46
CA ASN A 225 7.63 7.58 6.28
C ASN A 225 8.63 6.66 5.55
N PRO A 226 9.69 7.24 4.95
CA PRO A 226 10.71 6.50 4.21
C PRO A 226 11.42 5.41 5.02
N ARG A 227 11.59 5.63 6.33
CA ARG A 227 12.30 4.67 7.18
C ARG A 227 11.49 3.38 7.34
N GLN A 228 10.18 3.47 7.58
CA GLN A 228 9.31 2.29 7.58
C GLN A 228 9.37 1.52 6.27
N VAL A 229 9.42 2.23 5.12
CA VAL A 229 9.52 1.58 3.80
C VAL A 229 10.83 0.81 3.66
N ALA A 230 11.95 1.38 4.10
CA ALA A 230 13.25 0.71 4.08
C ALA A 230 13.26 -0.52 5.01
N GLU A 231 12.72 -0.39 6.22
CA GLU A 231 12.68 -1.47 7.22
C GLU A 231 11.79 -2.65 6.76
N VAL A 232 10.60 -2.40 6.19
CA VAL A 232 9.77 -3.49 5.67
C VAL A 232 10.40 -4.16 4.45
N ALA A 233 11.17 -3.43 3.64
CA ALA A 233 11.95 -4.00 2.55
C ALA A 233 13.06 -4.91 3.07
N GLU A 234 13.79 -4.48 4.09
CA GLU A 234 14.86 -5.24 4.76
C GLU A 234 14.30 -6.54 5.36
N PHE A 235 13.10 -6.50 5.92
CA PHE A 235 12.45 -7.63 6.56
C PHE A 235 11.65 -8.54 5.59
N GLY A 236 11.75 -8.32 4.28
CA GLY A 236 11.27 -9.27 3.29
C GLY A 236 9.81 -9.09 2.86
N ALA A 237 9.20 -7.92 3.06
CA ALA A 237 7.90 -7.63 2.44
C ALA A 237 7.99 -7.76 0.91
N ASN A 238 7.02 -8.45 0.29
CA ASN A 238 6.97 -8.61 -1.17
C ASN A 238 6.57 -7.30 -1.85
N VAL A 239 5.67 -6.54 -1.22
CA VAL A 239 5.09 -5.29 -1.71
C VAL A 239 5.04 -4.27 -0.57
N ALA A 240 5.28 -3.00 -0.88
CA ALA A 240 4.96 -1.87 0.00
C ALA A 240 3.99 -0.94 -0.73
N THR A 241 2.81 -0.67 -0.14
CA THR A 241 1.92 0.38 -0.64
C THR A 241 2.07 1.64 0.19
N VAL A 242 2.39 2.74 -0.48
CA VAL A 242 2.77 4.00 0.17
C VAL A 242 1.95 5.19 -0.35
N PRO A 243 1.59 6.16 0.49
CA PRO A 243 1.05 7.44 0.02
C PRO A 243 2.02 8.13 -0.95
N PHE A 244 1.51 8.89 -1.92
CA PHE A 244 2.33 9.59 -2.91
C PHE A 244 3.37 10.52 -2.28
N ALA A 245 3.03 11.19 -1.18
CA ALA A 245 3.97 12.03 -0.45
C ALA A 245 5.17 11.23 0.07
N VAL A 246 4.93 10.04 0.64
CA VAL A 246 5.99 9.14 1.13
C VAL A 246 6.83 8.63 -0.04
N LEU A 247 6.20 8.22 -1.16
CA LEU A 247 6.92 7.79 -2.37
C LEU A 247 7.90 8.87 -2.86
N ARG A 248 7.46 10.13 -2.87
CA ARG A 248 8.28 11.29 -3.23
C ARG A 248 9.45 11.50 -2.27
N ASP A 249 9.22 11.30 -0.98
CA ASP A 249 10.22 11.49 0.07
C ASP A 249 11.30 10.38 0.08
N LEU A 250 11.04 9.19 -0.52
CA LEU A 250 12.05 8.16 -0.71
C LEU A 250 13.26 8.63 -1.53
N LEU A 251 13.08 9.64 -2.40
CA LEU A 251 14.15 10.20 -3.23
C LEU A 251 14.97 11.28 -2.53
N ARG A 252 14.55 11.75 -1.35
CA ARG A 252 15.13 12.95 -0.72
C ARG A 252 16.17 12.59 0.30
N HIS A 253 17.37 13.12 0.11
CA HIS A 253 18.42 13.07 1.11
C HIS A 253 19.30 14.32 1.04
N PRO A 254 19.63 14.98 2.18
CA PRO A 254 20.43 16.22 2.18
C PRO A 254 21.76 16.07 1.45
N LYS A 255 22.43 14.93 1.61
CA LYS A 255 23.71 14.65 0.94
C LYS A 255 23.60 14.49 -0.57
N THR A 256 22.45 14.05 -1.07
CA THR A 256 22.20 14.00 -2.52
C THR A 256 22.13 15.41 -3.09
N PHE A 257 21.43 16.34 -2.40
CA PHE A 257 21.35 17.73 -2.83
C PHE A 257 22.70 18.43 -2.78
N GLU A 258 23.45 18.25 -1.68
CA GLU A 258 24.81 18.78 -1.53
C GLU A 258 25.76 18.22 -2.62
N GLY A 259 25.69 16.91 -2.88
CA GLY A 259 26.47 16.26 -3.92
C GLY A 259 26.15 16.80 -5.32
N MET A 260 24.88 16.99 -5.65
CA MET A 260 24.46 17.57 -6.94
C MET A 260 24.95 19.01 -7.10
N GLN A 261 24.82 19.83 -6.05
CA GLN A 261 25.35 21.22 -6.09
C GLN A 261 26.85 21.24 -6.39
N LYS A 262 27.62 20.37 -5.72
CA LYS A 262 29.05 20.24 -5.95
C LYS A 262 29.36 19.77 -7.36
N PHE A 263 28.69 18.69 -7.84
CA PHE A 263 28.95 18.16 -9.18
C PHE A 263 28.65 19.19 -10.28
N VAL A 264 27.58 19.98 -10.13
CA VAL A 264 27.27 21.05 -11.09
C VAL A 264 28.32 22.17 -11.04
N ALA A 265 28.81 22.51 -9.85
CA ALA A 265 29.86 23.55 -9.70
C ALA A 265 31.22 23.10 -10.26
N ASP A 266 31.54 21.82 -10.19
CA ASP A 266 32.82 21.25 -10.62
C ASP A 266 32.89 20.94 -12.16
N VAL A 267 31.79 21.24 -12.92
CA VAL A 267 31.75 21.01 -14.37
C VAL A 267 32.73 21.92 -15.09
N VAL A 268 33.72 21.33 -15.77
CA VAL A 268 34.70 22.08 -16.58
C VAL A 268 34.08 22.55 -17.92
N PRO A 269 34.52 23.71 -18.46
CA PRO A 269 33.95 24.28 -19.69
C PRO A 269 33.94 23.32 -20.88
N GLU A 270 35.01 22.52 -21.05
CA GLU A 270 35.17 21.57 -22.15
C GLU A 270 34.10 20.46 -22.08
N TYR A 271 33.74 19.98 -20.87
CA TYR A 271 32.70 19.00 -20.68
C TYR A 271 31.29 19.60 -20.93
N LYS A 272 31.06 20.85 -20.51
CA LYS A 272 29.82 21.58 -20.77
C LYS A 272 29.62 21.81 -22.28
N ALA A 273 30.64 22.21 -23.01
CA ALA A 273 30.59 22.44 -24.45
C ALA A 273 30.23 21.18 -25.25
N PHE A 274 30.56 19.98 -24.75
CA PHE A 274 30.15 18.72 -25.37
C PHE A 274 28.63 18.56 -25.50
N PHE A 275 27.86 19.01 -24.52
CA PHE A 275 26.41 18.95 -24.56
C PHE A 275 25.76 20.07 -25.40
N GLU A 276 26.41 21.24 -25.49
CA GLU A 276 25.94 22.38 -26.28
C GLU A 276 26.07 22.13 -27.79
N THR A 277 27.13 21.44 -28.23
CA THR A 277 27.38 21.10 -29.65
C THR A 277 26.40 20.02 -30.20
N GLY A 278 25.78 19.21 -29.34
CA GLY A 278 24.79 18.18 -29.71
C GLY A 278 23.39 18.73 -30.06
N ALA A 279 23.02 19.87 -29.52
CA ALA A 279 21.72 20.50 -29.73
C ALA A 279 21.59 21.19 -31.10
N ALA A 280 22.69 21.70 -31.64
CA ALA A 280 22.71 22.41 -32.93
C ALA A 280 22.55 21.51 -34.16
N LYS A 281 22.79 20.20 -34.05
CA LYS A 281 22.68 19.23 -35.17
C LYS A 281 21.27 18.64 -35.36
N LYS A 282 20.31 18.86 -34.45
CA LYS A 282 18.93 18.36 -34.58
C LYS A 282 17.94 19.36 -35.19
N SER A 283 18.35 20.62 -35.39
CA SER A 283 17.51 21.65 -36.03
C SER A 283 17.78 21.90 -37.52
N ALA A 284 18.62 21.06 -38.14
CA ALA A 284 18.98 21.17 -39.56
C ALA A 284 18.73 19.86 -40.35
N LYS A 285 17.59 19.21 -40.10
CA LYS A 285 17.07 18.13 -41.00
C LYS A 285 15.57 18.23 -41.11
#